data_1d45d5ab69a7007d57133a4f7077efab
#
_entry.id   1d45d5ab69a7007d57133a4f7077efab
#
_cell.length_a   1.000
_cell.length_b   1.000
_cell.length_c   1.000
_cell.angle_alpha   90.00
_cell.angle_beta   90.00
_cell.angle_gamma   90.00
#
_symmetry.space_group_name_H-M   'P 1'
#
loop_
_entity.id
_entity.type
_entity.pdbx_description
1 polymer ?
#
loop_
_entity_poly.entity_id
_entity_poly.type
_entity_poly.pdbx_seq_one_letter_code
_entity_poly.pdbx_strand_id
1 'polypeptide(L)'
;MKTILVVEDDRIYARTTANWLVKNGMDARYVLSVNSAKEFLSDHEVDLVLSDFRLGDCNGVELLEWMRVHGYRMPFLIMTGYGDIPGAVEAVKKGADNYLPKPVQTEKVLDVIRELLERREKRRNPEQAFYVCKSPLAVKLQEMVRLIAPADSLSVLIRGASGTGKEWVARRIHALGGRSDAPFVAVDCGALPR
;
A
#
# COMPACT_ATOMS: atom_id res chain seq x y z
N MET A 1 -15.18 5.31 3.44
CA MET A 1 -15.39 4.15 2.56
C MET A 1 -14.13 4.01 1.72
N LYS A 2 -13.68 2.81 1.39
CA LYS A 2 -12.42 2.64 0.60
C LYS A 2 -12.72 2.74 -0.87
N THR A 3 -11.97 3.60 -1.58
CA THR A 3 -12.18 3.88 -3.01
C THR A 3 -11.26 3.01 -3.86
N ILE A 4 -11.85 2.21 -4.75
CA ILE A 4 -11.15 1.34 -5.71
C ILE A 4 -11.31 1.92 -7.12
N LEU A 5 -10.21 2.12 -7.83
CA LEU A 5 -10.23 2.48 -9.23
C LEU A 5 -10.06 1.23 -10.10
N VAL A 6 -11.04 0.95 -10.93
CA VAL A 6 -11.00 -0.12 -11.94
C VAL A 6 -10.57 0.51 -13.28
N VAL A 7 -9.53 -0.03 -13.90
CA VAL A 7 -9.01 0.41 -15.20
C VAL A 7 -9.14 -0.73 -16.18
N GLU A 8 -10.02 -0.58 -17.15
CA GLU A 8 -10.40 -1.67 -18.07
C GLU A 8 -10.99 -1.06 -19.34
N ASP A 9 -10.52 -1.43 -20.51
CA ASP A 9 -10.97 -0.87 -21.79
C ASP A 9 -12.33 -1.45 -22.26
N ASP A 10 -12.69 -2.67 -21.82
CA ASP A 10 -14.05 -3.17 -21.99
C ASP A 10 -15.00 -2.49 -21.00
N ARG A 11 -15.82 -1.57 -21.51
CA ARG A 11 -16.81 -0.81 -20.73
C ARG A 11 -17.79 -1.69 -19.96
N ILE A 12 -18.20 -2.82 -20.55
CA ILE A 12 -19.17 -3.72 -19.92
C ILE A 12 -18.51 -4.41 -18.73
N TYR A 13 -17.32 -4.93 -18.94
CA TYR A 13 -16.55 -5.60 -17.88
C TYR A 13 -16.15 -4.61 -16.77
N ALA A 14 -15.68 -3.42 -17.12
CA ALA A 14 -15.33 -2.34 -16.17
C ALA A 14 -16.52 -2.01 -15.26
N ARG A 15 -17.69 -1.72 -15.85
CA ARG A 15 -18.91 -1.39 -15.13
C ARG A 15 -19.40 -2.55 -14.25
N THR A 16 -19.36 -3.78 -14.78
CA THR A 16 -19.80 -4.97 -14.05
C THR A 16 -18.91 -5.21 -12.85
N THR A 17 -17.59 -5.08 -12.99
CA THR A 17 -16.61 -5.21 -11.91
C THR A 17 -16.79 -4.11 -10.86
N ALA A 18 -16.92 -2.86 -11.26
CA ALA A 18 -17.18 -1.76 -10.33
C ALA A 18 -18.48 -1.95 -9.55
N ASN A 19 -19.58 -2.31 -10.22
CA ASN A 19 -20.87 -2.58 -9.58
C ASN A 19 -20.79 -3.75 -8.59
N TRP A 20 -20.02 -4.79 -8.93
CA TRP A 20 -19.81 -5.91 -8.02
C TRP A 20 -19.03 -5.50 -6.76
N LEU A 21 -18.01 -4.68 -6.89
CA LEU A 21 -17.26 -4.12 -5.75
C LEU A 21 -18.18 -3.26 -4.87
N VAL A 22 -19.03 -2.42 -5.46
CA VAL A 22 -20.00 -1.58 -4.72
C VAL A 22 -21.00 -2.46 -3.94
N LYS A 23 -21.53 -3.52 -4.54
CA LYS A 23 -22.41 -4.48 -3.86
C LYS A 23 -21.73 -5.17 -2.68
N ASN A 24 -20.41 -5.26 -2.68
CA ASN A 24 -19.61 -5.83 -1.59
C ASN A 24 -19.07 -4.77 -0.60
N GLY A 25 -19.66 -3.57 -0.57
CA GLY A 25 -19.41 -2.55 0.44
C GLY A 25 -18.20 -1.66 0.20
N MET A 26 -17.68 -1.60 -1.02
CA MET A 26 -16.56 -0.73 -1.42
C MET A 26 -17.10 0.46 -2.24
N ASP A 27 -16.39 1.60 -2.26
CA ASP A 27 -16.62 2.60 -3.30
C ASP A 27 -15.76 2.25 -4.50
N ALA A 28 -16.37 2.07 -5.67
CA ALA A 28 -15.65 1.69 -6.87
C ALA A 28 -16.00 2.62 -8.04
N ARG A 29 -14.96 3.10 -8.70
CA ARG A 29 -15.04 3.89 -9.92
C ARG A 29 -14.32 3.15 -11.03
N TYR A 30 -14.71 3.41 -12.28
CA TYR A 30 -14.02 2.80 -13.42
C TYR A 30 -13.66 3.84 -14.48
N VAL A 31 -12.55 3.60 -15.14
CA VAL A 31 -12.05 4.34 -16.29
C VAL A 31 -11.63 3.38 -17.39
N LEU A 32 -11.59 3.85 -18.64
CA LEU A 32 -11.44 2.99 -19.81
C LEU A 32 -10.04 3.06 -20.45
N SER A 33 -9.13 3.86 -19.90
CA SER A 33 -7.79 4.03 -20.45
C SER A 33 -6.78 4.43 -19.38
N VAL A 34 -5.50 4.25 -19.67
CA VAL A 34 -4.39 4.71 -18.82
C VAL A 34 -4.42 6.22 -18.63
N ASN A 35 -4.73 7.00 -19.67
CA ASN A 35 -4.79 8.45 -19.55
C ASN A 35 -5.90 8.91 -18.63
N SER A 36 -7.11 8.36 -18.78
CA SER A 36 -8.22 8.65 -17.85
C SER A 36 -7.91 8.21 -16.42
N ALA A 37 -7.13 7.15 -16.24
CA ALA A 37 -6.69 6.72 -14.91
C ALA A 37 -5.72 7.74 -14.28
N LYS A 38 -4.77 8.29 -15.06
CA LYS A 38 -3.83 9.32 -14.59
C LYS A 38 -4.57 10.60 -14.17
N GLU A 39 -5.52 11.06 -15.00
CA GLU A 39 -6.37 12.23 -14.69
C GLU A 39 -7.16 11.97 -13.40
N PHE A 40 -7.83 10.83 -13.30
CA PHE A 40 -8.62 10.48 -12.11
C PHE A 40 -7.77 10.44 -10.84
N LEU A 41 -6.56 9.85 -10.91
CA LEU A 41 -5.63 9.77 -9.79
C LEU A 41 -5.10 11.13 -9.34
N SER A 42 -5.04 12.12 -10.25
CA SER A 42 -4.62 13.49 -9.92
C SER A 42 -5.68 14.24 -9.11
N ASP A 43 -6.95 13.95 -9.35
CA ASP A 43 -8.07 14.69 -8.77
C ASP A 43 -8.75 13.98 -7.59
N HIS A 44 -8.48 12.69 -7.39
CA HIS A 44 -9.19 11.87 -6.41
C HIS A 44 -8.26 11.01 -5.57
N GLU A 45 -8.59 10.86 -4.30
CA GLU A 45 -7.94 9.86 -3.45
C GLU A 45 -8.44 8.45 -3.78
N VAL A 46 -7.49 7.56 -4.09
CA VAL A 46 -7.75 6.15 -4.40
C VAL A 46 -7.01 5.28 -3.40
N ASP A 47 -7.68 4.24 -2.90
CA ASP A 47 -7.11 3.32 -1.92
C ASP A 47 -6.48 2.08 -2.56
N LEU A 48 -6.96 1.66 -3.74
CA LEU A 48 -6.45 0.52 -4.49
C LEU A 48 -6.76 0.71 -5.97
N VAL A 49 -5.85 0.30 -6.84
CA VAL A 49 -6.07 0.23 -8.30
C VAL A 49 -6.18 -1.23 -8.72
N LEU A 50 -7.22 -1.53 -9.48
CA LEU A 50 -7.46 -2.82 -10.13
C LEU A 50 -7.43 -2.59 -11.63
N SER A 51 -6.35 -2.96 -12.31
CA SER A 51 -6.11 -2.66 -13.73
C SER A 51 -6.08 -3.91 -14.57
N ASP A 52 -6.70 -3.88 -15.74
CA ASP A 52 -6.40 -4.89 -16.74
C ASP A 52 -4.92 -4.83 -17.14
N PHE A 53 -4.39 -5.98 -17.50
CA PHE A 53 -3.05 -6.08 -18.08
C PHE A 53 -2.99 -5.44 -19.47
N ARG A 54 -4.00 -5.67 -20.30
CA ARG A 54 -4.12 -5.09 -21.66
C ARG A 54 -5.13 -3.98 -21.69
N LEU A 55 -4.72 -2.78 -22.06
CA LEU A 55 -5.54 -1.57 -22.10
C LEU A 55 -5.41 -0.92 -23.49
N GLY A 56 -6.01 -1.53 -24.50
CA GLY A 56 -6.00 -0.98 -25.87
C GLY A 56 -4.58 -0.80 -26.43
N ASP A 57 -4.09 0.43 -26.44
CA ASP A 57 -2.77 0.84 -26.93
C ASP A 57 -1.64 0.76 -25.88
N CYS A 58 -1.99 0.58 -24.61
CA CYS A 58 -1.07 0.54 -23.47
C CYS A 58 -1.24 -0.75 -22.65
N ASN A 59 -0.40 -0.95 -21.66
CA ASN A 59 -0.59 -2.02 -20.68
C ASN A 59 -0.68 -1.49 -19.24
N GLY A 60 -1.31 -2.26 -18.36
CA GLY A 60 -1.47 -1.89 -16.96
C GLY A 60 -0.15 -1.72 -16.20
N VAL A 61 0.94 -2.30 -16.71
CA VAL A 61 2.28 -2.15 -16.12
C VAL A 61 2.82 -0.74 -16.33
N GLU A 62 2.55 -0.12 -17.46
CA GLU A 62 2.93 1.28 -17.74
C GLU A 62 2.23 2.24 -16.78
N LEU A 63 0.95 1.99 -16.46
CA LEU A 63 0.24 2.74 -15.45
C LEU A 63 0.89 2.57 -14.07
N LEU A 64 1.23 1.34 -13.70
CA LEU A 64 1.93 1.06 -12.44
C LEU A 64 3.25 1.80 -12.33
N GLU A 65 4.10 1.74 -13.36
CA GLU A 65 5.38 2.43 -13.40
C GLU A 65 5.20 3.94 -13.27
N TRP A 66 4.27 4.51 -14.02
CA TRP A 66 3.93 5.93 -13.92
C TRP A 66 3.49 6.29 -12.48
N MET A 67 2.62 5.50 -11.88
CA MET A 67 2.17 5.70 -10.50
C MET A 67 3.35 5.70 -9.52
N ARG A 68 4.28 4.75 -9.63
CA ARG A 68 5.44 4.66 -8.72
C ARG A 68 6.40 5.84 -8.88
N VAL A 69 6.61 6.32 -10.11
CA VAL A 69 7.42 7.51 -10.39
C VAL A 69 6.79 8.77 -9.79
N HIS A 70 5.46 8.89 -9.84
CA HIS A 70 4.73 10.05 -9.29
C HIS A 70 4.39 9.93 -7.80
N GLY A 71 4.97 8.95 -7.09
CA GLY A 71 4.83 8.84 -5.64
C GLY A 71 3.56 8.12 -5.14
N TYR A 72 2.71 7.64 -6.03
CA TYR A 72 1.55 6.85 -5.65
C TYR A 72 1.97 5.49 -5.09
N ARG A 73 1.58 5.19 -3.85
CA ARG A 73 1.99 3.97 -3.11
C ARG A 73 0.83 3.05 -2.75
N MET A 74 -0.38 3.33 -3.25
CA MET A 74 -1.51 2.44 -3.04
C MET A 74 -1.28 1.07 -3.69
N PRO A 75 -1.92 0.02 -3.17
CA PRO A 75 -1.90 -1.31 -3.78
C PRO A 75 -2.36 -1.29 -5.23
N PHE A 76 -1.69 -2.08 -6.05
CA PHE A 76 -1.97 -2.23 -7.47
C PHE A 76 -2.14 -3.71 -7.82
N LEU A 77 -3.32 -4.07 -8.29
CA LEU A 77 -3.66 -5.40 -8.74
C LEU A 77 -3.81 -5.44 -10.25
N ILE A 78 -3.22 -6.46 -10.88
CA ILE A 78 -3.38 -6.71 -12.31
C ILE A 78 -4.46 -7.77 -12.52
N MET A 79 -5.42 -7.47 -13.39
CA MET A 79 -6.35 -8.46 -13.94
C MET A 79 -5.75 -9.06 -15.22
N THR A 80 -5.81 -10.37 -15.36
CA THR A 80 -5.27 -11.05 -16.54
C THR A 80 -6.26 -12.02 -17.15
N GLY A 81 -6.31 -12.08 -18.48
CA GLY A 81 -6.99 -13.17 -19.20
C GLY A 81 -6.15 -14.46 -19.17
N TYR A 82 -6.80 -15.56 -19.58
CA TYR A 82 -6.11 -16.83 -19.78
C TYR A 82 -5.02 -16.67 -20.85
N GLY A 83 -3.74 -16.81 -20.46
CA GLY A 83 -2.59 -16.76 -21.36
C GLY A 83 -1.56 -15.66 -21.08
N ASP A 84 -1.84 -14.70 -20.24
CA ASP A 84 -0.92 -13.58 -19.91
C ASP A 84 -0.11 -13.80 -18.62
N ILE A 85 0.09 -15.05 -18.21
CA ILE A 85 0.86 -15.38 -16.99
C ILE A 85 2.28 -14.79 -17.01
N PRO A 86 3.04 -14.83 -18.12
CA PRO A 86 4.37 -14.22 -18.14
C PRO A 86 4.34 -12.71 -17.87
N GLY A 87 3.38 -12.00 -18.45
CA GLY A 87 3.20 -10.56 -18.23
C GLY A 87 2.77 -10.22 -16.79
N ALA A 88 1.93 -11.07 -16.19
CA ALA A 88 1.55 -10.94 -14.79
C ALA A 88 2.75 -11.10 -13.83
N VAL A 89 3.65 -12.05 -14.11
CA VAL A 89 4.89 -12.23 -13.34
C VAL A 89 5.80 -11.01 -13.47
N GLU A 90 5.90 -10.42 -14.67
CA GLU A 90 6.64 -9.19 -14.88
C GLU A 90 6.05 -8.02 -14.10
N ALA A 91 4.73 -7.88 -14.09
CA ALA A 91 4.03 -6.85 -13.33
C ALA A 91 4.34 -6.93 -11.82
N VAL A 92 4.37 -8.13 -11.25
CA VAL A 92 4.74 -8.33 -9.84
C VAL A 92 6.20 -7.94 -9.59
N LYS A 93 7.13 -8.27 -10.49
CA LYS A 93 8.54 -7.83 -10.40
C LYS A 93 8.67 -6.31 -10.44
N LYS A 94 7.78 -5.61 -11.15
CA LYS A 94 7.74 -4.14 -11.25
C LYS A 94 6.96 -3.47 -10.11
N GLY A 95 6.45 -4.24 -9.15
CA GLY A 95 5.83 -3.72 -7.93
C GLY A 95 4.32 -3.75 -7.90
N ALA A 96 3.66 -4.56 -8.72
CA ALA A 96 2.27 -4.94 -8.50
C ALA A 96 2.16 -5.83 -7.25
N ASP A 97 1.14 -5.61 -6.44
CA ASP A 97 0.97 -6.36 -5.19
C ASP A 97 0.46 -7.78 -5.43
N ASN A 98 -0.30 -8.00 -6.50
CA ASN A 98 -0.75 -9.32 -6.94
C ASN A 98 -1.29 -9.26 -8.37
N TYR A 99 -1.54 -10.44 -8.95
CA TYR A 99 -2.30 -10.59 -10.18
C TYR A 99 -3.53 -11.48 -9.96
N LEU A 100 -4.58 -11.22 -10.71
CA LEU A 100 -5.87 -11.89 -10.57
C LEU A 100 -6.35 -12.40 -11.93
N PRO A 101 -6.58 -13.71 -12.09
CA PRO A 101 -7.17 -14.21 -13.33
C PRO A 101 -8.61 -13.74 -13.47
N LYS A 102 -9.00 -13.32 -14.67
CA LYS A 102 -10.40 -13.05 -14.99
C LYS A 102 -11.19 -14.37 -15.07
N PRO A 103 -12.44 -14.43 -14.55
CA PRO A 103 -13.24 -13.34 -13.99
C PRO A 103 -12.85 -13.02 -12.52
N VAL A 104 -12.79 -11.73 -12.20
CA VAL A 104 -12.37 -11.27 -10.85
C VAL A 104 -13.53 -11.18 -9.84
N GLN A 105 -14.76 -11.42 -10.25
CA GLN A 105 -15.94 -11.32 -9.38
C GLN A 105 -16.10 -12.58 -8.51
N THR A 106 -15.11 -12.84 -7.66
CA THR A 106 -15.08 -14.01 -6.77
C THR A 106 -14.77 -13.59 -5.32
N GLU A 107 -15.23 -14.40 -4.35
CA GLU A 107 -14.94 -14.15 -2.93
C GLU A 107 -13.42 -14.11 -2.65
N LYS A 108 -12.65 -14.98 -3.30
CA LYS A 108 -11.18 -15.00 -3.16
C LYS A 108 -10.53 -13.65 -3.54
N VAL A 109 -11.07 -12.99 -4.55
CA VAL A 109 -10.57 -11.67 -4.96
C VAL A 109 -10.94 -10.61 -3.94
N LEU A 110 -12.14 -10.68 -3.35
CA LEU A 110 -12.54 -9.79 -2.25
C LEU A 110 -11.59 -9.92 -1.05
N ASP A 111 -11.21 -11.14 -0.70
CA ASP A 111 -10.30 -11.38 0.42
C ASP A 111 -8.92 -10.77 0.16
N VAL A 112 -8.39 -10.93 -1.07
CA VAL A 112 -7.13 -10.29 -1.48
C VAL A 112 -7.23 -8.76 -1.40
N ILE A 113 -8.31 -8.18 -1.91
CA ILE A 113 -8.53 -6.73 -1.87
C ILE A 113 -8.60 -6.24 -0.41
N ARG A 114 -9.38 -6.91 0.44
CA ARG A 114 -9.51 -6.55 1.87
C ARG A 114 -8.17 -6.62 2.58
N GLU A 115 -7.42 -7.69 2.39
CA GLU A 115 -6.10 -7.86 2.99
C GLU A 115 -5.14 -6.72 2.59
N LEU A 116 -5.09 -6.34 1.32
CA LEU A 116 -4.24 -5.27 0.84
C LEU A 116 -4.67 -3.90 1.38
N LEU A 117 -5.96 -3.64 1.46
CA LEU A 117 -6.50 -2.42 2.05
C LEU A 117 -6.19 -2.33 3.54
N GLU A 118 -6.32 -3.43 4.30
CA GLU A 118 -5.94 -3.48 5.71
C GLU A 118 -4.44 -3.27 5.92
N ARG A 119 -3.61 -3.91 5.10
CA ARG A 119 -2.14 -3.70 5.14
C ARG A 119 -1.78 -2.25 4.89
N ARG A 120 -2.44 -1.59 3.91
CA ARG A 120 -2.23 -0.17 3.63
C ARG A 120 -2.67 0.69 4.81
N GLU A 121 -3.81 0.41 5.40
CA GLU A 121 -4.31 1.17 6.56
C GLU A 121 -3.37 1.06 7.76
N LYS A 122 -2.84 -0.13 8.04
CA LYS A 122 -1.82 -0.34 9.08
C LYS A 122 -0.53 0.45 8.78
N ARG A 123 -0.17 0.62 7.50
CA ARG A 123 0.99 1.45 7.11
C ARG A 123 0.69 2.95 7.21
N ARG A 124 -0.52 3.41 6.84
CA ARG A 124 -0.95 4.82 6.96
C ARG A 124 -1.21 5.22 8.41
N ASN A 125 -1.56 4.28 9.25
CA ASN A 125 -1.84 4.51 10.67
C ASN A 125 -0.89 3.67 11.53
N PRO A 126 0.37 4.12 11.70
CA PRO A 126 1.37 3.38 12.47
C PRO A 126 0.94 3.12 13.91
N GLU A 127 -0.01 3.90 14.43
CA GLU A 127 -0.59 3.68 15.76
C GLU A 127 -1.35 2.36 15.86
N GLN A 128 -2.04 1.94 14.79
CA GLN A 128 -2.77 0.66 14.76
C GLN A 128 -1.88 -0.54 14.38
N ALA A 129 -0.75 -0.29 13.69
CA ALA A 129 0.18 -1.34 13.27
C ALA A 129 1.06 -1.88 14.40
N PHE A 130 1.15 -1.16 15.53
CA PHE A 130 2.01 -1.54 16.63
C PHE A 130 1.19 -2.17 17.77
N TYR A 131 1.63 -3.36 18.20
CA TYR A 131 1.07 -4.01 19.38
C TYR A 131 1.21 -3.08 20.59
N VAL A 132 0.09 -2.55 21.07
CA VAL A 132 0.06 -1.67 22.23
C VAL A 132 0.11 -2.52 23.49
N CYS A 133 1.30 -2.66 24.06
CA CYS A 133 1.45 -3.27 25.36
C CYS A 133 0.76 -2.37 26.42
N LYS A 134 -0.15 -2.97 27.19
CA LYS A 134 -0.95 -2.26 28.21
C LYS A 134 -0.27 -2.15 29.58
N SER A 135 0.99 -2.55 29.72
CA SER A 135 1.71 -2.41 30.99
C SER A 135 1.96 -0.94 31.32
N PRO A 136 1.97 -0.54 32.59
CA PRO A 136 2.21 0.85 32.99
C PRO A 136 3.54 1.42 32.46
N LEU A 137 4.57 0.61 32.36
CA LEU A 137 5.86 0.99 31.81
C LEU A 137 5.80 1.21 30.28
N ALA A 138 5.04 0.40 29.56
CA ALA A 138 4.87 0.57 28.12
C ALA A 138 4.04 1.82 27.80
N VAL A 139 3.04 2.13 28.61
CA VAL A 139 2.27 3.38 28.47
C VAL A 139 3.17 4.60 28.64
N LYS A 140 3.99 4.64 29.70
CA LYS A 140 4.98 5.72 29.91
C LYS A 140 5.96 5.84 28.75
N LEU A 141 6.44 4.71 28.22
CA LEU A 141 7.34 4.72 27.06
C LEU A 141 6.65 5.31 25.83
N GLN A 142 5.39 4.99 25.58
CA GLN A 142 4.63 5.54 24.47
C GLN A 142 4.41 7.03 24.60
N GLU A 143 4.08 7.52 25.80
CA GLU A 143 3.96 8.95 26.09
C GLU A 143 5.28 9.67 25.81
N MET A 144 6.41 9.11 26.26
CA MET A 144 7.74 9.66 26.00
C MET A 144 8.05 9.68 24.49
N VAL A 145 7.75 8.62 23.75
CA VAL A 145 7.93 8.56 22.30
C VAL A 145 7.10 9.65 21.60
N ARG A 146 5.84 9.86 21.98
CA ARG A 146 4.99 10.93 21.42
C ARG A 146 5.55 12.33 21.70
N LEU A 147 6.17 12.51 22.84
CA LEU A 147 6.74 13.79 23.24
C LEU A 147 8.00 14.14 22.46
N ILE A 148 8.86 13.16 22.19
CA ILE A 148 10.16 13.38 21.51
C ILE A 148 10.09 13.28 19.98
N ALA A 149 9.13 12.52 19.44
CA ALA A 149 9.02 12.27 18.00
C ALA A 149 8.93 13.55 17.13
N PRO A 150 8.19 14.61 17.53
CA PRO A 150 8.11 15.84 16.74
C PRO A 150 9.41 16.68 16.71
N ALA A 151 10.38 16.35 17.56
CA ALA A 151 11.63 17.12 17.68
C ALA A 151 12.69 16.63 16.67
N ASP A 152 12.63 17.11 15.44
CA ASP A 152 13.46 16.66 14.30
C ASP A 152 14.97 16.84 14.47
N SER A 153 15.41 17.68 15.40
CA SER A 153 16.82 17.97 15.68
C SER A 153 17.43 17.13 16.80
N LEU A 154 16.66 16.29 17.47
CA LEU A 154 17.14 15.48 18.59
C LEU A 154 17.72 14.15 18.16
N SER A 155 18.91 13.82 18.67
CA SER A 155 19.44 12.46 18.62
C SER A 155 18.89 11.65 19.80
N VAL A 156 18.29 10.51 19.53
CA VAL A 156 17.67 9.67 20.55
C VAL A 156 18.49 8.41 20.80
N LEU A 157 18.93 8.18 22.04
CA LEU A 157 19.58 6.96 22.46
C LEU A 157 18.58 6.00 23.12
N ILE A 158 18.35 4.84 22.50
CA ILE A 158 17.47 3.78 23.03
C ILE A 158 18.31 2.68 23.65
N ARG A 159 18.20 2.45 24.97
CA ARG A 159 18.96 1.45 25.70
C ARG A 159 18.03 0.33 26.22
N GLY A 160 18.51 -0.90 26.22
CA GLY A 160 17.79 -2.07 26.74
C GLY A 160 18.47 -3.38 26.33
N ALA A 161 18.12 -4.48 26.98
CA ALA A 161 18.62 -5.81 26.66
C ALA A 161 18.28 -6.26 25.23
N SER A 162 18.93 -7.28 24.71
CA SER A 162 18.58 -7.84 23.40
C SER A 162 17.13 -8.37 23.43
N GLY A 163 16.40 -8.18 22.32
CA GLY A 163 15.01 -8.65 22.21
C GLY A 163 13.95 -7.76 22.88
N THR A 164 14.30 -6.66 23.56
CA THR A 164 13.35 -5.78 24.27
C THR A 164 12.55 -4.82 23.36
N GLY A 165 12.68 -4.93 22.04
CA GLY A 165 11.91 -4.10 21.12
C GLY A 165 12.50 -2.69 20.85
N LYS A 166 13.82 -2.48 21.03
CA LYS A 166 14.46 -1.19 20.74
C LYS A 166 14.23 -0.69 19.30
N GLU A 167 14.30 -1.60 18.34
CA GLU A 167 14.01 -1.28 16.94
C GLU A 167 12.57 -0.82 16.75
N TRP A 168 11.63 -1.45 17.46
CA TRP A 168 10.24 -1.04 17.47
C TRP A 168 10.09 0.41 17.95
N VAL A 169 10.77 0.78 19.03
CA VAL A 169 10.74 2.15 19.57
C VAL A 169 11.32 3.15 18.55
N ALA A 170 12.43 2.81 17.90
CA ALA A 170 13.05 3.66 16.88
C ALA A 170 12.12 3.89 15.68
N ARG A 171 11.50 2.82 15.17
CA ARG A 171 10.50 2.91 14.08
C ARG A 171 9.29 3.74 14.48
N ARG A 172 8.87 3.65 15.74
CA ARG A 172 7.75 4.42 16.27
C ARG A 172 8.07 5.91 16.35
N ILE A 173 9.27 6.29 16.80
CA ILE A 173 9.73 7.68 16.81
C ILE A 173 9.75 8.23 15.37
N HIS A 174 10.30 7.47 14.41
CA HIS A 174 10.29 7.87 13.00
C HIS A 174 8.88 8.07 12.44
N ALA A 175 7.97 7.12 12.70
CA ALA A 175 6.60 7.15 12.19
C ALA A 175 5.74 8.30 12.76
N LEU A 176 6.09 8.83 13.95
CA LEU A 176 5.42 9.96 14.59
C LEU A 176 6.17 11.28 14.40
N GLY A 177 7.37 11.26 13.81
CA GLY A 177 8.20 12.43 13.56
C GLY A 177 7.83 13.19 12.29
N GLY A 178 8.34 14.39 12.13
CA GLY A 178 8.12 15.24 10.96
C GLY A 178 8.70 14.69 9.65
N ARG A 179 9.52 13.62 9.72
CA ARG A 179 10.09 12.91 8.55
C ARG A 179 9.50 11.52 8.33
N SER A 180 8.29 11.27 8.77
CA SER A 180 7.59 9.97 8.63
C SER A 180 7.50 9.47 7.18
N ASP A 181 7.48 10.38 6.21
CA ASP A 181 7.43 10.06 4.78
C ASP A 181 8.80 9.70 4.19
N ALA A 182 9.89 9.97 4.91
CA ALA A 182 11.23 9.60 4.50
C ALA A 182 11.53 8.11 4.79
N PRO A 183 12.47 7.47 4.07
CA PRO A 183 12.81 6.08 4.32
C PRO A 183 13.49 5.92 5.71
N PHE A 184 13.04 4.91 6.48
CA PHE A 184 13.72 4.49 7.71
C PHE A 184 14.89 3.56 7.36
N VAL A 185 16.12 3.99 7.57
CA VAL A 185 17.33 3.20 7.29
C VAL A 185 17.90 2.66 8.61
N ALA A 186 17.86 1.33 8.76
CA ALA A 186 18.50 0.65 9.89
C ALA A 186 19.91 0.17 9.46
N VAL A 187 20.93 0.53 10.21
CA VAL A 187 22.31 0.07 9.99
C VAL A 187 22.79 -0.71 11.20
N ASP A 188 23.17 -1.97 10.97
CA ASP A 188 23.83 -2.79 12.00
C ASP A 188 25.32 -2.54 11.96
N CYS A 189 25.82 -1.76 12.93
CA CYS A 189 27.24 -1.43 13.04
C CYS A 189 28.12 -2.68 13.34
N GLY A 190 27.53 -3.76 13.88
CA GLY A 190 28.24 -5.02 14.12
C GLY A 190 28.50 -5.82 12.84
N ALA A 191 27.70 -5.59 11.79
CA ALA A 191 27.82 -6.26 10.50
C ALA A 191 28.72 -5.50 9.49
N LEU A 192 29.22 -4.31 9.84
CA LEU A 192 30.12 -3.57 8.97
C LEU A 192 31.52 -4.21 8.96
N PRO A 193 32.09 -4.54 7.78
CA PRO A 193 33.47 -5.02 7.69
C PRO A 193 34.43 -3.93 8.21
N ARG A 194 35.44 -4.37 8.96
CA ARG A 194 36.53 -3.51 9.45
C ARG A 194 37.49 -3.16 8.34
#